data_655ffdff083fc4ef2e7dfc3c1bb908b8
#
_entry.id   655ffdff083fc4ef2e7dfc3c1bb908b8
#
_cell.length_a   1.000
_cell.length_b   1.000
_cell.length_c   1.000
_cell.angle_alpha   90.00
_cell.angle_beta   90.00
_cell.angle_gamma   90.00
#
_symmetry.space_group_name_H-M   'P 1'
#
loop_
_entity.id
_entity.type
_entity.pdbx_description
1 polymer ?
#
loop_
_entity_poly.entity_id
_entity_poly.type
_entity_poly.pdbx_seq_one_letter_code
_entity_poly.pdbx_strand_id
1 'polypeptide(L)'
;LLGYNAIGLKQLAFQLLEEEMTSITNLIGTGQKQITFDHVSIEAATPYAAADADMSGRLRDLLEPKLSDTDINKVLKEIEVPLVPVLVEMQSNGIIVDTDELNAMSGDIAAELTTVESEVYKEAGQEFNIKSTQQLGAILFEKLLPPARLRELGLPAAKRTKTGYSTDASVLEALKEVSPLVEQVLRYRELSKLKSTYVDALPTLVNPKTGRVHTNYNQVGSSTGRF
;
A
#
# COMPACT_ATOMS: atom_id res chain seq x y z
N LEU A 1 17.09 -11.56 1.15
CA LEU A 1 17.57 -12.80 1.77
C LEU A 1 18.66 -12.54 2.82
N LEU A 2 19.66 -11.69 2.56
CA LEU A 2 20.74 -11.34 3.51
C LEU A 2 20.34 -10.34 4.59
N GLY A 3 19.08 -9.92 4.66
CA GLY A 3 18.54 -9.05 5.72
C GLY A 3 18.92 -7.55 5.60
N TYR A 4 19.38 -7.10 4.43
CA TYR A 4 19.59 -5.67 4.21
C TYR A 4 18.26 -4.92 4.18
N ASN A 5 18.16 -3.81 4.92
CA ASN A 5 16.95 -2.97 4.95
C ASN A 5 16.72 -2.23 3.63
N ALA A 6 17.78 -1.87 2.94
CA ALA A 6 17.74 -1.25 1.63
C ALA A 6 18.09 -2.28 0.55
N ILE A 7 17.26 -2.41 -0.47
CA ILE A 7 17.42 -3.35 -1.58
C ILE A 7 17.61 -2.66 -2.94
N GLY A 8 17.52 -1.32 -2.97
CA GLY A 8 17.78 -0.55 -4.18
C GLY A 8 19.24 -0.54 -4.56
N LEU A 9 19.56 -0.69 -5.88
CA LEU A 9 20.91 -0.75 -6.42
C LEU A 9 21.81 0.38 -5.89
N LYS A 10 21.36 1.63 -5.95
CA LYS A 10 22.15 2.79 -5.52
C LYS A 10 22.43 2.81 -4.02
N GLN A 11 21.46 2.38 -3.23
CA GLN A 11 21.62 2.29 -1.78
C GLN A 11 22.60 1.17 -1.41
N LEU A 12 22.51 0.02 -2.07
CA LEU A 12 23.47 -1.09 -1.86
C LEU A 12 24.87 -0.74 -2.34
N ALA A 13 25.02 -0.08 -3.50
CA ALA A 13 26.30 0.39 -4.00
C ALA A 13 26.97 1.34 -3.00
N PHE A 14 26.22 2.31 -2.48
CA PHE A 14 26.74 3.22 -1.45
C PHE A 14 27.12 2.51 -0.14
N GLN A 15 26.24 1.63 0.36
CA GLN A 15 26.45 0.96 1.66
C GLN A 15 27.58 -0.10 1.62
N LEU A 16 27.75 -0.81 0.50
CA LEU A 16 28.59 -2.00 0.42
C LEU A 16 29.85 -1.79 -0.41
N LEU A 17 29.83 -0.85 -1.35
CA LEU A 17 30.94 -0.55 -2.24
C LEU A 17 31.50 0.86 -2.02
N GLU A 18 30.85 1.69 -1.19
CA GLU A 18 31.18 3.11 -0.94
C GLU A 18 31.13 3.96 -2.23
N GLU A 19 30.30 3.54 -3.23
CA GLU A 19 30.16 4.21 -4.51
C GLU A 19 28.85 4.99 -4.58
N GLU A 20 28.96 6.29 -4.88
CA GLU A 20 27.80 7.16 -5.08
C GLU A 20 27.37 7.14 -6.56
N MET A 21 26.13 6.74 -6.81
CA MET A 21 25.57 6.62 -8.15
C MET A 21 24.68 7.82 -8.51
N THR A 22 24.76 8.29 -9.74
CA THR A 22 23.90 9.35 -10.27
C THR A 22 22.42 8.99 -10.14
N SER A 23 21.61 9.92 -9.61
CA SER A 23 20.15 9.76 -9.57
C SER A 23 19.54 9.92 -10.97
N ILE A 24 18.53 9.12 -11.30
CA ILE A 24 17.77 9.28 -12.55
C ILE A 24 17.14 10.67 -12.65
N THR A 25 16.78 11.30 -11.55
CA THR A 25 16.23 12.64 -11.51
C THR A 25 17.20 13.73 -12.03
N ASN A 26 18.50 13.45 -12.00
CA ASN A 26 19.51 14.35 -12.58
C ASN A 26 19.44 14.36 -14.13
N LEU A 27 18.91 13.30 -14.73
CA LEU A 27 18.75 13.16 -16.18
C LEU A 27 17.38 13.60 -16.65
N ILE A 28 16.33 13.16 -15.96
CA ILE A 28 14.95 13.39 -16.39
C ILE A 28 14.30 14.62 -15.73
N GLY A 29 14.93 15.21 -14.71
CA GLY A 29 14.34 16.29 -13.91
C GLY A 29 13.28 15.82 -12.91
N THR A 30 12.55 16.79 -12.34
CA THR A 30 11.49 16.53 -11.34
C THR A 30 10.28 17.44 -11.56
N GLY A 31 9.11 17.05 -11.04
CA GLY A 31 7.88 17.83 -11.09
C GLY A 31 7.32 18.00 -12.50
N GLN A 32 6.69 19.15 -12.78
CA GLN A 32 6.00 19.42 -14.07
C GLN A 32 6.94 19.48 -15.28
N LYS A 33 8.25 19.66 -15.07
CA LYS A 33 9.26 19.69 -16.15
C LYS A 33 9.96 18.36 -16.36
N GLN A 34 9.51 17.32 -15.68
CA GLN A 34 10.08 15.98 -15.83
C GLN A 34 9.81 15.44 -17.22
N ILE A 35 10.87 14.96 -17.88
CA ILE A 35 10.81 14.27 -19.17
C ILE A 35 10.85 12.76 -18.97
N THR A 36 10.45 11.99 -19.97
CA THR A 36 10.65 10.54 -19.98
C THR A 36 12.09 10.21 -20.41
N PHE A 37 12.59 9.03 -20.01
CA PHE A 37 14.00 8.65 -20.21
C PHE A 37 14.39 8.54 -21.68
N ASP A 38 13.46 8.23 -22.58
CA ASP A 38 13.63 8.19 -24.04
C ASP A 38 13.91 9.57 -24.66
N HIS A 39 13.68 10.66 -23.93
CA HIS A 39 14.06 12.02 -24.33
C HIS A 39 15.44 12.45 -23.80
N VAL A 40 16.13 11.60 -23.04
CA VAL A 40 17.49 11.87 -22.57
C VAL A 40 18.48 11.56 -23.70
N SER A 41 19.48 12.44 -23.93
CA SER A 41 20.49 12.18 -24.96
C SER A 41 21.29 10.90 -24.66
N ILE A 42 21.74 10.21 -25.70
CA ILE A 42 22.53 8.98 -25.56
C ILE A 42 23.82 9.24 -24.76
N GLU A 43 24.47 10.39 -24.99
CA GLU A 43 25.69 10.80 -24.29
C GLU A 43 25.49 10.92 -22.77
N ALA A 44 24.31 11.43 -22.35
CA ALA A 44 23.96 11.56 -20.94
C ALA A 44 23.46 10.25 -20.33
N ALA A 45 22.72 9.44 -21.10
CA ALA A 45 22.18 8.16 -20.65
C ALA A 45 23.25 7.06 -20.53
N THR A 46 24.28 7.07 -21.39
CA THR A 46 25.31 6.02 -21.45
C THR A 46 26.06 5.83 -20.12
N PRO A 47 26.66 6.88 -19.50
CA PRO A 47 27.38 6.69 -18.23
C PRO A 47 26.44 6.25 -17.10
N TYR A 48 25.19 6.68 -17.12
CA TYR A 48 24.17 6.27 -16.16
C TYR A 48 23.87 4.76 -16.27
N ALA A 49 23.55 4.30 -17.47
CA ALA A 49 23.21 2.90 -17.72
C ALA A 49 24.43 1.97 -17.52
N ALA A 50 25.63 2.42 -17.92
CA ALA A 50 26.87 1.67 -17.70
C ALA A 50 27.18 1.51 -16.20
N ALA A 51 26.97 2.56 -15.39
CA ALA A 51 27.15 2.49 -13.96
C ALA A 51 26.14 1.52 -13.29
N ASP A 52 24.89 1.49 -13.73
CA ASP A 52 23.89 0.53 -13.22
C ASP A 52 24.32 -0.92 -13.50
N ALA A 53 24.86 -1.21 -14.67
CA ALA A 53 25.37 -2.53 -15.04
C ALA A 53 26.63 -2.92 -14.25
N ASP A 54 27.63 -2.01 -14.15
CA ASP A 54 28.88 -2.24 -13.42
C ASP A 54 28.62 -2.50 -11.93
N MET A 55 27.83 -1.64 -11.28
CA MET A 55 27.51 -1.82 -9.86
C MET A 55 26.73 -3.09 -9.58
N SER A 56 25.85 -3.52 -10.48
CA SER A 56 25.15 -4.81 -10.37
C SER A 56 26.14 -5.97 -10.40
N GLY A 57 27.13 -5.94 -11.29
CA GLY A 57 28.20 -6.95 -11.35
C GLY A 57 29.05 -6.98 -10.08
N ARG A 58 29.52 -5.82 -9.63
CA ARG A 58 30.36 -5.69 -8.42
C ARG A 58 29.62 -6.12 -7.16
N LEU A 59 28.34 -5.77 -7.03
CA LEU A 59 27.49 -6.22 -5.91
C LEU A 59 27.27 -7.73 -5.95
N ARG A 60 27.07 -8.34 -7.14
CA ARG A 60 26.99 -9.80 -7.25
C ARG A 60 28.24 -10.44 -6.71
N ASP A 61 29.41 -10.02 -7.16
CA ASP A 61 30.70 -10.59 -6.77
C ASP A 61 31.00 -10.47 -5.26
N LEU A 62 30.48 -9.38 -4.64
CA LEU A 62 30.56 -9.17 -3.19
C LEU A 62 29.56 -10.01 -2.39
N LEU A 63 28.34 -10.20 -2.91
CA LEU A 63 27.24 -10.83 -2.17
C LEU A 63 27.17 -12.35 -2.38
N GLU A 64 27.59 -12.86 -3.53
CA GLU A 64 27.56 -14.29 -3.85
C GLU A 64 28.34 -15.14 -2.84
N PRO A 65 29.58 -14.78 -2.42
CA PRO A 65 30.29 -15.53 -1.38
C PRO A 65 29.56 -15.56 -0.03
N LYS A 66 28.86 -14.47 0.33
CA LYS A 66 28.09 -14.39 1.59
C LYS A 66 26.86 -15.28 1.59
N LEU A 67 26.34 -15.64 0.42
CA LEU A 67 25.22 -16.56 0.27
C LEU A 67 25.69 -18.02 0.25
N SER A 68 26.87 -18.30 -0.32
CA SER A 68 27.32 -19.67 -0.65
C SER A 68 27.41 -20.60 0.55
N ASP A 69 27.72 -20.07 1.74
CA ASP A 69 27.91 -20.86 2.96
C ASP A 69 26.65 -20.93 3.84
N THR A 70 25.48 -20.58 3.29
CA THR A 70 24.23 -20.52 4.04
C THR A 70 23.10 -21.34 3.39
N ASP A 71 22.15 -21.82 4.19
CA ASP A 71 20.91 -22.45 3.69
C ASP A 71 20.09 -21.50 2.78
N ILE A 72 20.35 -20.19 2.90
CA ILE A 72 19.72 -19.15 2.07
C ILE A 72 20.09 -19.30 0.59
N ASN A 73 21.29 -19.79 0.27
CA ASN A 73 21.71 -20.07 -1.10
C ASN A 73 20.81 -21.12 -1.77
N LYS A 74 20.39 -22.13 -0.99
CA LYS A 74 19.44 -23.15 -1.46
C LYS A 74 18.07 -22.50 -1.78
N VAL A 75 17.57 -21.66 -0.89
CA VAL A 75 16.32 -20.91 -1.13
C VAL A 75 16.42 -20.08 -2.40
N LEU A 76 17.52 -19.35 -2.59
CA LEU A 76 17.75 -18.55 -3.80
C LEU A 76 17.72 -19.40 -5.06
N LYS A 77 18.49 -20.51 -5.09
CA LYS A 77 18.68 -21.32 -6.30
C LYS A 77 17.52 -22.27 -6.60
N GLU A 78 16.87 -22.82 -5.58
CA GLU A 78 15.83 -23.84 -5.74
C GLU A 78 14.40 -23.25 -5.73
N ILE A 79 14.20 -22.06 -5.19
CA ILE A 79 12.89 -21.44 -5.06
C ILE A 79 12.84 -20.08 -5.80
N GLU A 80 13.60 -19.08 -5.34
CA GLU A 80 13.45 -17.71 -5.80
C GLU A 80 13.76 -17.52 -7.28
N VAL A 81 14.89 -18.05 -7.75
CA VAL A 81 15.28 -17.93 -9.16
C VAL A 81 14.37 -18.75 -10.09
N PRO A 82 14.04 -20.02 -9.80
CA PRO A 82 13.09 -20.79 -10.60
C PRO A 82 11.67 -20.22 -10.61
N LEU A 83 11.27 -19.46 -9.60
CA LEU A 83 9.95 -18.83 -9.52
C LEU A 83 9.82 -17.64 -10.50
N VAL A 84 10.93 -16.97 -10.85
CA VAL A 84 10.90 -15.81 -11.75
C VAL A 84 10.16 -16.07 -13.07
N PRO A 85 10.46 -17.11 -13.86
CA PRO A 85 9.74 -17.40 -15.10
C PRO A 85 8.26 -17.70 -14.87
N VAL A 86 7.88 -18.32 -13.76
CA VAL A 86 6.48 -18.59 -13.40
C VAL A 86 5.74 -17.27 -13.17
N LEU A 87 6.33 -16.36 -12.40
CA LEU A 87 5.74 -15.04 -12.14
C LEU A 87 5.64 -14.19 -13.42
N VAL A 88 6.63 -14.25 -14.29
CA VAL A 88 6.60 -13.58 -15.61
C VAL A 88 5.44 -14.12 -16.44
N GLU A 89 5.22 -15.43 -16.48
CA GLU A 89 4.09 -16.04 -17.18
C GLU A 89 2.75 -15.60 -16.57
N MET A 90 2.61 -15.62 -15.25
CA MET A 90 1.42 -15.16 -14.55
C MET A 90 1.11 -13.68 -14.85
N GLN A 91 2.12 -12.81 -14.82
CA GLN A 91 1.96 -11.39 -15.16
C GLN A 91 1.57 -11.18 -16.63
N SER A 92 2.18 -11.95 -17.53
CA SER A 92 1.90 -11.88 -18.97
C SER A 92 0.51 -12.38 -19.31
N ASN A 93 0.06 -13.45 -18.66
CA ASN A 93 -1.27 -14.02 -18.85
C ASN A 93 -2.35 -13.10 -18.29
N GLY A 94 -2.10 -12.46 -17.15
CA GLY A 94 -3.08 -11.62 -16.46
C GLY A 94 -4.33 -12.38 -16.01
N ILE A 95 -5.27 -11.66 -15.41
CA ILE A 95 -6.52 -12.20 -14.84
C ILE A 95 -7.72 -11.52 -15.49
N ILE A 96 -8.73 -12.30 -15.89
CA ILE A 96 -10.01 -11.76 -16.35
C ILE A 96 -10.77 -11.26 -15.11
N VAL A 97 -11.34 -10.07 -15.24
CA VAL A 97 -12.20 -9.45 -14.23
C VAL A 97 -13.56 -9.22 -14.86
N ASP A 98 -14.61 -9.67 -14.19
CA ASP A 98 -15.99 -9.38 -14.61
C ASP A 98 -16.32 -7.93 -14.23
N THR A 99 -16.21 -7.05 -15.21
CA THR A 99 -16.44 -5.62 -15.02
C THR A 99 -17.92 -5.27 -14.83
N ASP A 100 -18.82 -6.06 -15.39
CA ASP A 100 -20.26 -5.84 -15.28
C ASP A 100 -20.73 -6.16 -13.86
N GLU A 101 -20.27 -7.27 -13.31
CA GLU A 101 -20.53 -7.66 -11.93
C GLU A 101 -19.95 -6.60 -10.94
N LEU A 102 -18.69 -6.16 -11.16
CA LEU A 102 -18.10 -5.12 -10.31
C LEU A 102 -18.87 -3.80 -10.38
N ASN A 103 -19.38 -3.41 -11.55
CA ASN A 103 -20.21 -2.22 -11.68
C ASN A 103 -21.55 -2.36 -10.95
N ALA A 104 -22.19 -3.54 -11.01
CA ALA A 104 -23.39 -3.83 -10.24
C ALA A 104 -23.12 -3.74 -8.73
N MET A 105 -22.08 -4.44 -8.24
CA MET A 105 -21.64 -4.35 -6.84
C MET A 105 -21.33 -2.91 -6.41
N SER A 106 -20.73 -2.09 -7.28
CA SER A 106 -20.47 -0.67 -7.01
C SER A 106 -21.75 0.10 -6.73
N GLY A 107 -22.82 -0.18 -7.48
CA GLY A 107 -24.14 0.40 -7.28
C GLY A 107 -24.75 0.00 -5.94
N ASP A 108 -24.72 -1.29 -5.63
CA ASP A 108 -25.28 -1.83 -4.38
C ASP A 108 -24.56 -1.27 -3.15
N ILE A 109 -23.22 -1.25 -3.18
CA ILE A 109 -22.41 -0.68 -2.10
C ILE A 109 -22.67 0.83 -1.96
N ALA A 110 -22.87 1.58 -3.05
CA ALA A 110 -23.19 2.99 -2.98
C ALA A 110 -24.54 3.24 -2.29
N ALA A 111 -25.56 2.43 -2.57
CA ALA A 111 -26.85 2.50 -1.91
C ALA A 111 -26.75 2.19 -0.41
N GLU A 112 -26.00 1.14 -0.05
CA GLU A 112 -25.75 0.78 1.35
C GLU A 112 -24.97 1.88 2.07
N LEU A 113 -23.93 2.47 1.46
CA LEU A 113 -23.18 3.60 2.02
C LEU A 113 -24.09 4.80 2.34
N THR A 114 -25.04 5.11 1.47
CA THR A 114 -26.01 6.19 1.72
C THR A 114 -26.88 5.90 2.95
N THR A 115 -27.31 4.66 3.12
CA THR A 115 -28.08 4.23 4.29
C THR A 115 -27.25 4.34 5.58
N VAL A 116 -26.03 3.78 5.56
CA VAL A 116 -25.12 3.80 6.71
C VAL A 116 -24.72 5.23 7.07
N GLU A 117 -24.48 6.10 6.08
CA GLU A 117 -24.19 7.52 6.31
C GLU A 117 -25.33 8.24 7.03
N SER A 118 -26.57 7.98 6.62
CA SER A 118 -27.75 8.54 7.30
C SER A 118 -27.86 8.06 8.75
N GLU A 119 -27.56 6.79 9.02
CA GLU A 119 -27.53 6.25 10.38
C GLU A 119 -26.40 6.85 11.22
N VAL A 120 -25.21 7.05 10.64
CA VAL A 120 -24.09 7.75 11.30
C VAL A 120 -24.50 9.15 11.71
N TYR A 121 -25.14 9.92 10.84
CA TYR A 121 -25.57 11.29 11.16
C TYR A 121 -26.68 11.33 12.20
N LYS A 122 -27.60 10.38 12.15
CA LYS A 122 -28.64 10.22 13.17
C LYS A 122 -28.05 9.95 14.54
N GLU A 123 -27.12 9.01 14.66
CA GLU A 123 -26.45 8.66 15.93
C GLU A 123 -25.53 9.80 16.43
N ALA A 124 -24.89 10.55 15.52
CA ALA A 124 -24.07 11.70 15.86
C ALA A 124 -24.88 12.93 16.26
N GLY A 125 -26.19 13.00 15.88
CA GLY A 125 -27.07 14.17 16.02
C GLY A 125 -26.67 15.33 15.11
N GLN A 126 -25.80 15.14 14.14
CA GLN A 126 -25.36 16.15 13.18
C GLN A 126 -24.65 15.52 11.98
N GLU A 127 -24.63 16.22 10.86
CA GLU A 127 -23.80 15.90 9.72
C GLU A 127 -22.34 16.28 9.96
N PHE A 128 -21.42 15.49 9.44
CA PHE A 128 -19.98 15.73 9.49
C PHE A 128 -19.24 14.88 8.42
N ASN A 129 -17.99 15.18 8.15
CA ASN A 129 -17.20 14.34 7.26
C ASN A 129 -16.75 13.05 7.99
N ILE A 130 -17.43 11.93 7.72
CA ILE A 130 -17.16 10.60 8.33
C ILE A 130 -15.74 10.13 8.06
N LYS A 131 -15.14 10.52 6.93
CA LYS A 131 -13.74 10.20 6.57
C LYS A 131 -12.73 11.03 7.37
N SER A 132 -13.16 12.11 8.02
CA SER A 132 -12.29 12.94 8.87
C SER A 132 -12.14 12.31 10.25
N THR A 133 -10.96 11.73 10.51
CA THR A 133 -10.63 11.16 11.83
C THR A 133 -10.70 12.19 12.95
N GLN A 134 -10.43 13.47 12.64
CA GLN A 134 -10.48 14.57 13.59
C GLN A 134 -11.93 14.91 13.99
N GLN A 135 -12.84 15.05 13.00
CA GLN A 135 -14.23 15.34 13.28
C GLN A 135 -14.93 14.19 14.01
N LEU A 136 -14.70 12.95 13.54
CA LEU A 136 -15.19 11.76 14.23
C LEU A 136 -14.68 11.67 15.67
N GLY A 137 -13.40 11.92 15.88
CA GLY A 137 -12.78 11.88 17.21
C GLY A 137 -13.40 12.90 18.16
N ALA A 138 -13.67 14.12 17.69
CA ALA A 138 -14.35 15.15 18.48
C ALA A 138 -15.78 14.73 18.83
N ILE A 139 -16.57 14.25 17.86
CA ILE A 139 -17.95 13.79 18.10
C ILE A 139 -17.95 12.64 19.11
N LEU A 140 -17.08 11.65 18.89
CA LEU A 140 -17.06 10.45 19.71
C LEU A 140 -16.61 10.75 21.14
N PHE A 141 -15.47 11.44 21.32
CA PHE A 141 -14.83 11.58 22.63
C PHE A 141 -15.10 12.89 23.38
N GLU A 142 -15.68 13.90 22.72
CA GLU A 142 -16.07 15.13 23.40
C GLU A 142 -17.57 15.22 23.66
N LYS A 143 -18.40 14.56 22.79
CA LYS A 143 -19.86 14.59 22.94
C LYS A 143 -20.43 13.28 23.47
N LEU A 144 -20.19 12.14 22.79
CA LEU A 144 -20.91 10.89 23.07
C LEU A 144 -20.25 10.07 24.19
N LEU A 145 -18.94 9.94 24.19
CA LEU A 145 -18.16 9.17 25.16
C LEU A 145 -17.04 10.03 25.80
N PRO A 146 -17.42 11.10 26.52
CA PRO A 146 -16.43 11.94 27.21
C PRO A 146 -15.66 11.12 28.26
N PRO A 147 -14.50 11.59 28.74
CA PRO A 147 -13.63 10.83 29.65
C PRO A 147 -14.32 10.34 30.93
N ALA A 148 -15.34 11.07 31.41
CA ALA A 148 -16.16 10.63 32.56
C ALA A 148 -16.98 9.39 32.20
N ARG A 149 -17.62 9.39 31.04
CA ARG A 149 -18.44 8.26 30.57
C ARG A 149 -17.62 7.01 30.27
N LEU A 150 -16.42 7.18 29.68
CA LEU A 150 -15.51 6.04 29.46
C LEU A 150 -15.11 5.38 30.79
N ARG A 151 -14.85 6.18 31.83
CA ARG A 151 -14.53 5.64 33.17
C ARG A 151 -15.71 4.89 33.80
N GLU A 152 -16.92 5.43 33.70
CA GLU A 152 -18.14 4.76 34.17
C GLU A 152 -18.34 3.40 33.52
N LEU A 153 -18.01 3.29 32.21
CA LEU A 153 -18.12 2.06 31.44
C LEU A 153 -16.92 1.09 31.63
N GLY A 154 -15.92 1.46 32.46
CA GLY A 154 -14.72 0.67 32.66
C GLY A 154 -13.81 0.59 31.44
N LEU A 155 -13.96 1.54 30.49
CA LEU A 155 -13.18 1.59 29.25
C LEU A 155 -11.90 2.39 29.40
N PRO A 156 -10.85 2.08 28.61
CA PRO A 156 -9.62 2.82 28.63
C PRO A 156 -9.84 4.28 28.16
N ALA A 157 -9.00 5.19 28.67
CA ALA A 157 -9.03 6.58 28.24
C ALA A 157 -8.77 6.71 26.73
N ALA A 158 -9.46 7.66 26.10
CA ALA A 158 -9.30 7.92 24.68
C ALA A 158 -7.83 8.30 24.36
N LYS A 159 -7.21 7.55 23.45
CA LYS A 159 -5.83 7.80 23.01
C LYS A 159 -5.77 9.08 22.19
N ARG A 160 -4.85 9.99 22.56
CA ARG A 160 -4.60 11.21 21.80
C ARG A 160 -3.46 11.05 20.81
N THR A 161 -3.60 11.71 19.67
CA THR A 161 -2.59 11.86 18.62
C THR A 161 -2.20 13.35 18.50
N LYS A 162 -1.25 13.68 17.62
CA LYS A 162 -0.87 15.08 17.35
C LYS A 162 -2.04 15.94 16.82
N THR A 163 -3.01 15.32 16.15
CA THR A 163 -4.12 16.00 15.46
C THR A 163 -5.48 15.80 16.12
N GLY A 164 -5.56 15.14 17.29
CA GLY A 164 -6.81 14.88 17.99
C GLY A 164 -6.87 13.52 18.65
N TYR A 165 -8.05 12.93 18.72
CA TYR A 165 -8.24 11.58 19.26
C TYR A 165 -7.98 10.51 18.18
N SER A 166 -7.37 9.39 18.58
CA SER A 166 -7.23 8.25 17.69
C SER A 166 -8.61 7.62 17.43
N THR A 167 -8.89 7.38 16.17
CA THR A 167 -10.04 6.62 15.68
C THR A 167 -9.60 5.42 14.86
N ASP A 168 -8.44 4.83 15.22
CA ASP A 168 -7.92 3.62 14.61
C ASP A 168 -8.89 2.45 14.80
N ALA A 169 -8.84 1.46 13.91
CA ALA A 169 -9.75 0.32 13.94
C ALA A 169 -9.78 -0.37 15.31
N SER A 170 -8.62 -0.57 15.93
CA SER A 170 -8.51 -1.20 17.26
C SER A 170 -9.18 -0.39 18.38
N VAL A 171 -9.13 0.95 18.28
CA VAL A 171 -9.79 1.85 19.23
C VAL A 171 -11.31 1.81 19.06
N LEU A 172 -11.77 1.85 17.81
CA LEU A 172 -13.19 1.79 17.50
C LEU A 172 -13.79 0.42 17.85
N GLU A 173 -13.08 -0.67 17.55
CA GLU A 173 -13.56 -2.02 17.85
C GLU A 173 -13.80 -2.23 19.35
N ALA A 174 -12.95 -1.66 20.21
CA ALA A 174 -13.14 -1.69 21.65
C ALA A 174 -14.38 -0.90 22.16
N LEU A 175 -14.95 -0.03 21.29
CA LEU A 175 -16.10 0.81 21.62
C LEU A 175 -17.40 0.35 20.93
N LYS A 176 -17.34 -0.70 20.11
CA LYS A 176 -18.45 -1.17 19.28
C LYS A 176 -19.69 -1.53 20.10
N GLU A 177 -19.50 -2.23 21.22
CA GLU A 177 -20.59 -2.67 22.11
C GLU A 177 -21.26 -1.53 22.88
N VAL A 178 -20.61 -0.36 22.97
CA VAL A 178 -21.10 0.75 23.83
C VAL A 178 -21.59 1.96 23.02
N SER A 179 -21.40 1.97 21.72
CA SER A 179 -21.80 3.08 20.86
C SER A 179 -22.28 2.61 19.49
N PRO A 180 -23.59 2.70 19.18
CA PRO A 180 -24.12 2.39 17.85
C PRO A 180 -23.42 3.20 16.74
N LEU A 181 -23.04 4.46 17.02
CA LEU A 181 -22.28 5.28 16.07
C LEU A 181 -21.00 4.56 15.63
N VAL A 182 -20.29 3.92 16.56
CA VAL A 182 -19.01 3.25 16.26
C VAL A 182 -19.22 2.08 15.30
N GLU A 183 -20.25 1.28 15.52
CA GLU A 183 -20.61 0.16 14.64
C GLU A 183 -20.87 0.66 13.21
N GLN A 184 -21.68 1.71 13.05
CA GLN A 184 -21.99 2.28 11.75
C GLN A 184 -20.76 2.90 11.08
N VAL A 185 -19.87 3.56 11.83
CA VAL A 185 -18.62 4.10 11.28
C VAL A 185 -17.66 2.99 10.82
N LEU A 186 -17.55 1.90 11.55
CA LEU A 186 -16.77 0.73 11.13
C LEU A 186 -17.33 0.15 9.84
N ARG A 187 -18.64 -0.03 9.74
CA ARG A 187 -19.33 -0.50 8.53
C ARG A 187 -19.11 0.46 7.35
N TYR A 188 -19.26 1.76 7.57
CA TYR A 188 -18.98 2.78 6.56
C TYR A 188 -17.56 2.69 6.02
N ARG A 189 -16.55 2.52 6.90
CA ARG A 189 -15.15 2.41 6.51
C ARG A 189 -14.87 1.15 5.71
N GLU A 190 -15.45 0.02 6.12
CA GLU A 190 -15.32 -1.26 5.41
C GLU A 190 -15.87 -1.13 3.98
N LEU A 191 -17.11 -0.67 3.84
CA LEU A 191 -17.77 -0.48 2.54
C LEU A 191 -17.04 0.54 1.66
N SER A 192 -16.64 1.67 2.24
CA SER A 192 -15.89 2.70 1.50
C SER A 192 -14.55 2.18 0.97
N LYS A 193 -13.84 1.40 1.78
CA LYS A 193 -12.58 0.78 1.38
C LYS A 193 -12.80 -0.28 0.29
N LEU A 194 -13.77 -1.17 0.49
CA LEU A 194 -14.12 -2.20 -0.50
C LEU A 194 -14.47 -1.56 -1.84
N LYS A 195 -15.34 -0.55 -1.83
CA LYS A 195 -15.74 0.18 -3.03
C LYS A 195 -14.54 0.85 -3.71
N SER A 196 -13.85 1.74 -3.02
CA SER A 196 -12.85 2.60 -3.64
C SER A 196 -11.56 1.85 -4.02
N THR A 197 -11.14 0.87 -3.22
CA THR A 197 -9.84 0.19 -3.40
C THR A 197 -9.94 -0.99 -4.36
N TYR A 198 -11.09 -1.66 -4.41
CA TYR A 198 -11.25 -2.89 -5.19
C TYR A 198 -12.32 -2.75 -6.26
N VAL A 199 -13.56 -2.49 -5.88
CA VAL A 199 -14.71 -2.58 -6.79
C VAL A 199 -14.63 -1.54 -7.91
N ASP A 200 -14.35 -0.28 -7.57
CA ASP A 200 -14.24 0.81 -8.56
C ASP A 200 -12.85 0.83 -9.23
N ALA A 201 -11.81 0.36 -8.54
CA ALA A 201 -10.45 0.43 -9.06
C ALA A 201 -10.14 -0.67 -10.10
N LEU A 202 -10.54 -1.92 -9.84
CA LEU A 202 -10.20 -3.05 -10.71
C LEU A 202 -10.65 -2.87 -12.16
N PRO A 203 -11.88 -2.39 -12.47
CA PRO A 203 -12.28 -2.15 -13.86
C PRO A 203 -11.37 -1.17 -14.61
N THR A 204 -10.80 -0.19 -13.91
CA THR A 204 -9.92 0.83 -14.52
C THR A 204 -8.55 0.27 -14.89
N LEU A 205 -8.16 -0.87 -14.32
CA LEU A 205 -6.88 -1.53 -14.55
C LEU A 205 -6.93 -2.56 -15.68
N VAL A 206 -8.10 -2.80 -16.27
CA VAL A 206 -8.24 -3.73 -17.39
C VAL A 206 -7.51 -3.16 -18.61
N ASN A 207 -6.55 -3.92 -19.12
CA ASN A 207 -5.83 -3.56 -20.33
C ASN A 207 -6.76 -3.73 -21.55
N PRO A 208 -7.03 -2.66 -22.32
CA PRO A 208 -7.99 -2.73 -23.42
C PRO A 208 -7.55 -3.64 -24.57
N LYS A 209 -6.26 -3.98 -24.67
CA LYS A 209 -5.76 -4.90 -25.71
C LYS A 209 -5.95 -6.37 -25.33
N THR A 210 -5.85 -6.72 -24.05
CA THR A 210 -5.92 -8.10 -23.58
C THR A 210 -7.24 -8.44 -22.91
N GLY A 211 -8.02 -7.43 -22.48
CA GLY A 211 -9.22 -7.60 -21.67
C GLY A 211 -8.93 -8.11 -20.26
N ARG A 212 -7.68 -8.00 -19.80
CA ARG A 212 -7.21 -8.58 -18.52
C ARG A 212 -6.51 -7.55 -17.66
N VAL A 213 -6.50 -7.79 -16.37
CA VAL A 213 -5.66 -7.06 -15.40
C VAL A 213 -4.33 -7.78 -15.28
N HIS A 214 -3.23 -7.05 -15.44
CA HIS A 214 -1.88 -7.55 -15.31
C HIS A 214 -1.25 -6.96 -14.04
N THR A 215 -1.19 -7.78 -12.99
CA THR A 215 -0.60 -7.39 -11.70
C THR A 215 0.93 -7.52 -11.73
N ASN A 216 1.60 -6.92 -10.76
CA ASN A 216 3.04 -7.07 -10.56
C ASN A 216 3.27 -7.86 -9.27
N TYR A 217 3.92 -9.03 -9.38
CA TYR A 217 4.30 -9.87 -8.25
C TYR A 217 5.69 -9.48 -7.75
N ASN A 218 5.76 -8.96 -6.52
CA ASN A 218 7.01 -8.47 -5.94
C ASN A 218 7.58 -9.49 -4.93
N GLN A 219 8.56 -10.32 -5.36
CA GLN A 219 9.21 -11.34 -4.53
C GLN A 219 9.96 -10.77 -3.30
N VAL A 220 10.28 -9.48 -3.32
CA VAL A 220 11.06 -8.83 -2.25
C VAL A 220 10.24 -7.82 -1.44
N GLY A 221 8.94 -7.75 -1.67
CA GLY A 221 8.03 -6.79 -1.02
C GLY A 221 7.69 -7.13 0.43
N SER A 222 7.86 -8.38 0.84
CA SER A 222 7.51 -8.84 2.18
C SER A 222 8.58 -9.78 2.76
N SER A 223 8.91 -9.58 4.03
CA SER A 223 9.81 -10.48 4.77
C SER A 223 9.21 -11.87 5.03
N THR A 224 7.90 -12.03 4.85
CA THR A 224 7.18 -13.30 5.06
C THR A 224 7.07 -14.14 3.78
N GLY A 225 7.66 -13.72 2.65
CA GLY A 225 7.60 -14.41 1.36
C GLY A 225 6.25 -14.27 0.63
N ARG A 226 5.44 -13.27 0.97
CA ARG A 226 4.21 -12.92 0.23
C ARG A 226 4.56 -11.99 -0.93
N PHE A 227 3.83 -12.12 -2.03
CA PHE A 227 3.94 -11.27 -3.21
C PHE A 227 3.04 -10.04 -3.12
#